data_77a1bcfbdecd2109130623cf92b82645
#
_entry.id   77a1bcfbdecd2109130623cf92b82645
#
_cell.length_a   1.000
_cell.length_b   1.000
_cell.length_c   1.000
_cell.angle_alpha   90.00
_cell.angle_beta   90.00
_cell.angle_gamma   90.00
#
_symmetry.space_group_name_H-M   'P 1'
#
loop_
_entity.id
_entity.type
_entity.pdbx_description
1 polymer ?
#
loop_
_entity_poly.entity_id
_entity_poly.type
_entity_poly.pdbx_seq_one_letter_code
_entity_poly.pdbx_strand_id
1 'polypeptide(L)'
;MDYNKLTPETLSELSRIAGAENVLSGQSIGADMCHDERPLYGTAVPEAVVYVQDEEQVSELLRLCSAARLPVTVRGAGTGLAGGAVAAEGGIVLCTARMNRIISCDEEEMSVLVQPGVTLMELNEYLAERGLRYTPDPGEKTATIGGNAATNAGGPNAFKYGSTRDNVLSVRAVLPSGEVVQLGCDVRKCNDGYNLMQLLLGSEGTLAVITELKLKLSLIHI
;
A
#
# COMPACT_ATOMS: atom_id res chain seq x y z
N MET A 1 -0.32 16.53 18.29
CA MET A 1 0.83 15.79 18.89
C MET A 1 2.09 16.53 18.49
N ASP A 2 3.09 16.61 19.37
CA ASP A 2 4.37 17.21 18.98
C ASP A 2 5.24 16.13 18.34
N TYR A 3 5.36 16.19 17.02
CA TYR A 3 6.25 15.34 16.25
C TYR A 3 7.63 15.98 16.12
N ASN A 4 8.66 15.16 16.02
CA ASN A 4 10.01 15.62 15.75
C ASN A 4 10.20 15.89 14.26
N LYS A 5 11.21 16.68 13.93
CA LYS A 5 11.67 16.91 12.57
C LYS A 5 12.73 15.89 12.17
N LEU A 6 12.85 15.64 10.87
CA LEU A 6 13.90 14.80 10.31
C LEU A 6 15.29 15.41 10.61
N THR A 7 16.16 14.63 11.27
CA THR A 7 17.55 15.04 11.51
C THR A 7 18.49 14.46 10.45
N PRO A 8 19.69 15.02 10.25
CA PRO A 8 20.68 14.44 9.34
C PRO A 8 21.05 13.00 9.69
N GLU A 9 21.10 12.66 10.97
CA GLU A 9 21.38 11.30 11.45
C GLU A 9 20.26 10.34 11.05
N THR A 10 18.99 10.74 11.28
CA THR A 10 17.83 9.93 10.87
C THR A 10 17.77 9.77 9.34
N LEU A 11 18.08 10.83 8.57
CA LEU A 11 18.14 10.74 7.10
C LEU A 11 19.24 9.77 6.64
N SER A 12 20.40 9.75 7.32
CA SER A 12 21.48 8.79 7.05
C SER A 12 21.03 7.35 7.30
N GLU A 13 20.29 7.10 8.40
CA GLU A 13 19.75 5.79 8.71
C GLU A 13 18.65 5.35 7.70
N LEU A 14 17.78 6.27 7.26
CA LEU A 14 16.82 5.98 6.18
C LEU A 14 17.56 5.55 4.90
N SER A 15 18.65 6.24 4.56
CA SER A 15 19.49 5.91 3.41
C SER A 15 20.23 4.58 3.56
N ARG A 16 20.62 4.22 4.78
CA ARG A 16 21.21 2.90 5.07
C ARG A 16 20.20 1.77 4.90
N ILE A 17 18.96 1.98 5.35
CA ILE A 17 17.89 0.97 5.29
C ILE A 17 17.42 0.76 3.84
N ALA A 18 17.07 1.82 3.15
CA ALA A 18 16.42 1.74 1.83
C ALA A 18 17.40 1.77 0.64
N GLY A 19 18.67 2.17 0.88
CA GLY A 19 19.61 2.55 -0.18
C GLY A 19 19.52 4.05 -0.48
N ALA A 20 20.65 4.73 -0.63
CA ALA A 20 20.69 6.19 -0.83
C ALA A 20 19.94 6.64 -2.10
N GLU A 21 19.92 5.81 -3.14
CA GLU A 21 19.21 6.05 -4.41
C GLU A 21 17.69 5.95 -4.27
N ASN A 22 17.21 5.43 -3.16
CA ASN A 22 15.78 5.26 -2.85
C ASN A 22 15.25 6.31 -1.87
N VAL A 23 16.09 7.26 -1.44
CA VAL A 23 15.72 8.32 -0.50
C VAL A 23 15.85 9.68 -1.17
N LEU A 24 14.74 10.40 -1.28
CA LEU A 24 14.70 11.78 -1.78
C LEU A 24 14.52 12.74 -0.61
N SER A 25 15.22 13.87 -0.62
CA SER A 25 15.09 14.93 0.39
C SER A 25 15.32 16.32 -0.22
N GLY A 26 14.78 17.35 0.40
CA GLY A 26 14.93 18.73 -0.05
C GLY A 26 14.48 18.94 -1.50
N GLN A 27 15.36 19.48 -2.34
CA GLN A 27 15.03 19.82 -3.74
C GLN A 27 14.86 18.61 -4.67
N SER A 28 15.24 17.40 -4.24
CA SER A 28 15.05 16.19 -5.03
C SER A 28 13.62 15.61 -4.95
N ILE A 29 12.79 16.14 -4.06
CA ILE A 29 11.39 15.73 -3.92
C ILE A 29 10.57 16.38 -5.03
N GLY A 30 9.97 15.56 -5.90
CA GLY A 30 9.09 16.04 -6.96
C GLY A 30 7.77 16.60 -6.42
N ALA A 31 7.17 17.52 -7.17
CA ALA A 31 5.89 18.12 -6.79
C ALA A 31 4.76 17.09 -6.67
N ASP A 32 4.84 16.02 -7.44
CA ASP A 32 3.92 14.89 -7.43
C ASP A 32 3.85 14.19 -6.06
N MET A 33 4.92 14.23 -5.27
CA MET A 33 4.96 13.67 -3.92
C MET A 33 4.30 14.58 -2.86
N CYS A 34 3.94 15.81 -3.22
CA CYS A 34 3.40 16.81 -2.31
C CYS A 34 1.86 16.84 -2.26
N HIS A 35 1.18 16.12 -3.13
CA HIS A 35 -0.29 16.09 -3.24
C HIS A 35 -0.77 14.70 -3.70
N ASP A 36 -2.06 14.45 -3.58
CA ASP A 36 -2.75 13.34 -4.24
C ASP A 36 -3.36 13.78 -5.59
N GLU A 37 -4.19 12.95 -6.21
CA GLU A 37 -4.82 13.25 -7.52
C GLU A 37 -5.72 14.50 -7.46
N ARG A 38 -6.28 14.82 -6.31
CA ARG A 38 -7.18 15.96 -6.14
C ARG A 38 -6.70 16.90 -5.02
N PRO A 39 -5.84 17.87 -5.34
CA PRO A 39 -5.19 18.74 -4.34
C PRO A 39 -6.15 19.72 -3.60
N LEU A 40 -7.46 19.45 -3.58
CA LEU A 40 -8.43 20.21 -2.81
C LEU A 40 -8.19 20.16 -1.30
N TYR A 41 -7.52 19.10 -0.83
CA TYR A 41 -7.15 18.92 0.57
C TYR A 41 -5.77 19.46 0.91
N GLY A 42 -5.19 20.22 -0.04
CA GLY A 42 -3.92 20.89 0.14
C GLY A 42 -2.73 20.13 -0.42
N THR A 43 -1.59 20.78 -0.29
CA THR A 43 -0.29 20.24 -0.63
C THR A 43 0.60 20.32 0.60
N ALA A 44 1.43 19.30 0.83
CA ALA A 44 2.44 19.31 1.89
C ALA A 44 3.73 18.69 1.38
N VAL A 45 4.84 19.40 1.56
CA VAL A 45 6.17 18.90 1.19
C VAL A 45 6.66 17.98 2.31
N PRO A 46 6.88 16.67 2.06
CA PRO A 46 7.47 15.79 3.05
C PRO A 46 8.94 16.18 3.29
N GLU A 47 9.48 15.82 4.44
CA GLU A 47 10.91 16.05 4.77
C GLU A 47 11.80 15.07 4.01
N ALA A 48 11.31 13.85 3.77
CA ALA A 48 11.92 12.88 2.85
C ALA A 48 10.84 11.98 2.21
N VAL A 49 11.19 11.40 1.06
CA VAL A 49 10.44 10.30 0.42
C VAL A 49 11.33 9.08 0.38
N VAL A 50 10.85 7.95 0.89
CA VAL A 50 11.59 6.70 0.95
C VAL A 50 10.85 5.63 0.14
N TYR A 51 11.46 5.18 -0.95
CA TYR A 51 10.96 4.06 -1.74
C TYR A 51 11.44 2.75 -1.14
N VAL A 52 10.53 1.94 -0.64
CA VAL A 52 10.83 0.61 -0.08
C VAL A 52 10.65 -0.48 -1.14
N GLN A 53 11.43 -1.57 -1.03
CA GLN A 53 11.44 -2.67 -1.99
C GLN A 53 10.98 -3.99 -1.37
N ASP A 54 11.04 -4.10 -0.05
CA ASP A 54 10.68 -5.32 0.70
C ASP A 54 10.11 -5.01 2.10
N GLU A 55 9.62 -6.05 2.75
CA GLU A 55 8.99 -5.99 4.06
C GLU A 55 9.98 -5.67 5.19
N GLU A 56 11.25 -6.12 5.06
CA GLU A 56 12.27 -5.88 6.06
C GLU A 56 12.61 -4.40 6.15
N GLN A 57 12.77 -3.73 5.00
CA GLN A 57 12.96 -2.29 4.92
C GLN A 57 11.79 -1.53 5.56
N VAL A 58 10.53 -1.95 5.28
CA VAL A 58 9.33 -1.35 5.91
C VAL A 58 9.40 -1.50 7.43
N SER A 59 9.74 -2.69 7.92
CA SER A 59 9.83 -2.99 9.35
C SER A 59 10.90 -2.14 10.06
N GLU A 60 12.12 -2.10 9.52
CA GLU A 60 13.21 -1.30 10.10
C GLU A 60 12.89 0.20 10.07
N LEU A 61 12.31 0.68 8.95
CA LEU A 61 11.95 2.08 8.77
C LEU A 61 10.86 2.51 9.78
N LEU A 62 9.81 1.70 9.98
CA LEU A 62 8.76 2.01 10.95
C LEU A 62 9.29 2.02 12.39
N ARG A 63 10.20 1.09 12.75
CA ARG A 63 10.86 1.12 14.07
C ARG A 63 11.67 2.40 14.26
N LEU A 64 12.46 2.79 13.27
CA LEU A 64 13.26 4.01 13.31
C LEU A 64 12.35 5.24 13.48
N CYS A 65 11.33 5.39 12.65
CA CYS A 65 10.42 6.54 12.70
C CYS A 65 9.62 6.58 14.00
N SER A 66 9.16 5.44 14.51
CA SER A 66 8.46 5.34 15.78
C SER A 66 9.35 5.78 16.95
N ALA A 67 10.61 5.29 17.01
CA ALA A 67 11.58 5.69 18.02
C ALA A 67 11.93 7.17 17.94
N ALA A 68 12.07 7.71 16.73
CA ALA A 68 12.34 9.12 16.47
C ALA A 68 11.11 10.03 16.62
N ARG A 69 9.90 9.48 16.82
CA ARG A 69 8.62 10.22 16.78
C ARG A 69 8.43 11.03 15.51
N LEU A 70 8.84 10.47 14.38
CA LEU A 70 8.76 11.07 13.06
C LEU A 70 7.47 10.58 12.36
N PRO A 71 6.60 11.47 11.84
CA PRO A 71 5.40 11.07 11.10
C PRO A 71 5.75 10.27 9.84
N VAL A 72 4.94 9.24 9.56
CA VAL A 72 5.05 8.44 8.34
C VAL A 72 3.71 8.48 7.61
N THR A 73 3.74 8.93 6.35
CA THR A 73 2.61 8.87 5.43
C THR A 73 2.87 7.77 4.41
N VAL A 74 1.99 6.77 4.36
CA VAL A 74 2.12 5.66 3.40
C VAL A 74 1.56 6.09 2.05
N ARG A 75 2.29 5.82 0.96
CA ARG A 75 1.89 6.18 -0.40
C ARG A 75 2.10 5.02 -1.38
N GLY A 76 1.09 4.73 -2.19
CA GLY A 76 1.20 3.94 -3.41
C GLY A 76 1.46 4.85 -4.61
N ALA A 77 0.58 4.84 -5.61
CA ALA A 77 0.66 5.72 -6.78
C ALA A 77 0.19 7.17 -6.50
N GLY A 78 -0.46 7.44 -5.37
CA GLY A 78 -0.96 8.78 -5.04
C GLY A 78 -2.24 9.19 -5.77
N THR A 79 -2.95 8.25 -6.36
CA THR A 79 -4.20 8.45 -7.11
C THR A 79 -5.44 8.64 -6.24
N GLY A 80 -5.27 8.74 -4.93
CA GLY A 80 -6.34 9.00 -3.97
C GLY A 80 -6.94 10.40 -4.13
N LEU A 81 -8.14 10.60 -3.56
CA LEU A 81 -8.91 11.85 -3.69
C LEU A 81 -9.18 12.54 -2.35
N ALA A 82 -8.70 11.97 -1.25
CA ALA A 82 -9.06 12.38 0.11
C ALA A 82 -7.87 12.89 0.96
N GLY A 83 -6.69 13.08 0.35
CA GLY A 83 -5.51 13.57 1.04
C GLY A 83 -4.74 12.52 1.85
N GLY A 84 -5.14 11.24 1.84
CA GLY A 84 -4.50 10.19 2.64
C GLY A 84 -3.04 9.90 2.27
N ALA A 85 -2.59 10.29 1.08
CA ALA A 85 -1.22 10.15 0.61
C ALA A 85 -0.38 11.44 0.78
N VAL A 86 -0.92 12.46 1.45
CA VAL A 86 -0.29 13.77 1.66
C VAL A 86 0.30 13.86 3.07
N ALA A 87 1.58 14.22 3.18
CA ALA A 87 2.29 14.33 4.45
C ALA A 87 1.91 15.59 5.23
N ALA A 88 0.65 15.74 5.63
CA ALA A 88 0.10 16.93 6.27
C ALA A 88 0.80 17.29 7.59
N GLU A 89 1.29 16.31 8.32
CA GLU A 89 2.04 16.50 9.57
C GLU A 89 3.56 16.58 9.36
N GLY A 90 4.02 16.69 8.11
CA GLY A 90 5.46 16.61 7.77
C GLY A 90 6.00 15.18 7.86
N GLY A 91 7.26 15.03 8.28
CA GLY A 91 7.92 13.73 8.37
C GLY A 91 8.20 13.11 7.00
N ILE A 92 8.07 11.80 6.88
CA ILE A 92 8.42 11.07 5.66
C ILE A 92 7.20 10.52 4.92
N VAL A 93 7.33 10.43 3.59
CA VAL A 93 6.49 9.58 2.75
C VAL A 93 7.19 8.23 2.57
N LEU A 94 6.55 7.15 3.03
CA LEU A 94 6.94 5.77 2.74
C LEU A 94 6.22 5.33 1.47
N CYS A 95 6.95 5.21 0.36
CA CYS A 95 6.40 4.86 -0.94
C CYS A 95 6.58 3.37 -1.25
N THR A 96 5.47 2.65 -1.41
CA THR A 96 5.46 1.21 -1.70
C THR A 96 5.47 0.89 -3.20
N ALA A 97 5.55 1.88 -4.08
CA ALA A 97 5.44 1.67 -5.54
C ALA A 97 6.51 0.73 -6.12
N ARG A 98 7.67 0.58 -5.44
CA ARG A 98 8.73 -0.35 -5.87
C ARG A 98 8.56 -1.78 -5.35
N MET A 99 7.57 -2.04 -4.49
CA MET A 99 7.13 -3.38 -4.11
C MET A 99 6.06 -3.84 -5.11
N ASN A 100 6.45 -4.14 -6.34
CA ASN A 100 5.54 -4.31 -7.48
C ASN A 100 5.60 -5.68 -8.14
N ARG A 101 5.94 -6.72 -7.39
CA ARG A 101 5.98 -8.09 -7.92
C ARG A 101 4.63 -8.79 -7.79
N ILE A 102 4.22 -9.48 -8.86
CA ILE A 102 3.23 -10.56 -8.79
C ILE A 102 4.01 -11.81 -8.36
N ILE A 103 3.76 -12.29 -7.14
CA ILE A 103 4.58 -13.32 -6.49
C ILE A 103 4.17 -14.71 -6.99
N SER A 104 2.86 -15.00 -7.02
CA SER A 104 2.34 -16.26 -7.51
C SER A 104 0.89 -16.10 -7.96
N CYS A 105 0.45 -16.96 -8.89
CA CYS A 105 -0.94 -17.09 -9.29
C CYS A 105 -1.32 -18.56 -9.21
N ASP A 106 -2.38 -18.86 -8.50
CA ASP A 106 -2.96 -20.19 -8.37
C ASP A 106 -4.29 -20.22 -9.11
N GLU A 107 -4.29 -20.89 -10.26
CA GLU A 107 -5.45 -20.96 -11.14
C GLU A 107 -6.52 -21.92 -10.60
N GLU A 108 -6.13 -22.97 -9.87
CA GLU A 108 -7.05 -23.93 -9.26
C GLU A 108 -7.78 -23.28 -8.07
N GLU A 109 -7.05 -22.60 -7.19
CA GLU A 109 -7.59 -21.86 -6.05
C GLU A 109 -8.22 -20.53 -6.45
N MET A 110 -8.08 -20.12 -7.73
CA MET A 110 -8.56 -18.83 -8.23
C MET A 110 -8.07 -17.66 -7.37
N SER A 111 -6.75 -17.61 -7.14
CA SER A 111 -6.12 -16.60 -6.29
C SER A 111 -4.78 -16.12 -6.85
N VAL A 112 -4.38 -14.91 -6.48
CA VAL A 112 -3.08 -14.34 -6.82
C VAL A 112 -2.48 -13.66 -5.59
N LEU A 113 -1.18 -13.84 -5.38
CA LEU A 113 -0.41 -13.19 -4.34
C LEU A 113 0.44 -12.07 -4.97
N VAL A 114 0.26 -10.85 -4.49
CA VAL A 114 0.91 -9.66 -5.05
C VAL A 114 1.50 -8.78 -3.97
N GLN A 115 2.51 -8.00 -4.33
CA GLN A 115 3.01 -6.89 -3.53
C GLN A 115 2.14 -5.64 -3.72
N PRO A 116 2.13 -4.70 -2.76
CA PRO A 116 1.20 -3.57 -2.75
C PRO A 116 1.39 -2.56 -3.89
N GLY A 117 2.58 -2.47 -4.48
CA GLY A 117 2.90 -1.55 -5.57
C GLY A 117 2.49 -2.03 -6.96
N VAL A 118 2.01 -3.26 -7.12
CA VAL A 118 1.44 -3.73 -8.39
C VAL A 118 0.24 -2.86 -8.73
N THR A 119 0.19 -2.35 -9.97
CA THR A 119 -0.95 -1.55 -10.44
C THR A 119 -2.13 -2.43 -10.89
N LEU A 120 -3.32 -1.86 -10.87
CA LEU A 120 -4.52 -2.55 -11.34
C LEU A 120 -4.37 -2.95 -12.83
N MET A 121 -3.71 -2.13 -13.63
CA MET A 121 -3.44 -2.40 -15.04
C MET A 121 -2.53 -3.61 -15.22
N GLU A 122 -1.35 -3.60 -14.59
CA GLU A 122 -0.38 -4.71 -14.65
C GLU A 122 -0.99 -6.03 -14.18
N LEU A 123 -1.77 -5.99 -13.09
CA LEU A 123 -2.46 -7.18 -12.58
C LEU A 123 -3.46 -7.73 -13.60
N ASN A 124 -4.30 -6.87 -14.19
CA ASN A 124 -5.31 -7.32 -15.15
C ASN A 124 -4.70 -7.83 -16.45
N GLU A 125 -3.61 -7.21 -16.95
CA GLU A 125 -2.85 -7.70 -18.12
C GLU A 125 -2.28 -9.11 -17.85
N TYR A 126 -1.61 -9.29 -16.70
CA TYR A 126 -1.06 -10.59 -16.29
C TYR A 126 -2.13 -11.68 -16.19
N LEU A 127 -3.31 -11.35 -15.64
CA LEU A 127 -4.41 -12.29 -15.45
C LEU A 127 -5.16 -12.60 -16.77
N ALA A 128 -5.25 -11.64 -17.68
CA ALA A 128 -5.94 -11.82 -18.96
C ALA A 128 -5.32 -12.93 -19.82
N GLU A 129 -3.98 -13.06 -19.80
CA GLU A 129 -3.24 -14.14 -20.49
C GLU A 129 -3.61 -15.55 -19.96
N ARG A 130 -4.21 -15.63 -18.76
CA ARG A 130 -4.63 -16.86 -18.07
C ARG A 130 -6.14 -17.07 -18.08
N GLY A 131 -6.88 -16.22 -18.81
CA GLY A 131 -8.35 -16.27 -18.82
C GLY A 131 -8.99 -15.88 -17.49
N LEU A 132 -8.23 -15.20 -16.61
CA LEU A 132 -8.64 -14.77 -15.28
C LEU A 132 -8.78 -13.25 -15.21
N ARG A 133 -9.47 -12.77 -14.17
CA ARG A 133 -9.60 -11.35 -13.88
C ARG A 133 -9.70 -11.09 -12.38
N TYR A 134 -9.20 -9.94 -11.97
CA TYR A 134 -9.51 -9.32 -10.69
C TYR A 134 -10.77 -8.47 -10.85
N THR A 135 -11.81 -8.72 -10.05
CA THR A 135 -13.15 -8.18 -10.29
C THR A 135 -13.37 -6.73 -9.85
N PRO A 136 -12.75 -6.23 -8.75
CA PRO A 136 -12.84 -4.81 -8.41
C PRO A 136 -12.25 -3.92 -9.52
N ASP A 137 -12.98 -2.87 -9.86
CA ASP A 137 -12.56 -1.89 -10.86
C ASP A 137 -12.86 -0.47 -10.36
N PRO A 138 -11.96 0.13 -9.57
CA PRO A 138 -12.13 1.48 -9.04
C PRO A 138 -12.02 2.59 -10.10
N GLY A 139 -11.81 2.25 -11.37
CA GLY A 139 -11.74 3.18 -12.49
C GLY A 139 -10.31 3.64 -12.80
N GLU A 140 -9.52 4.00 -11.80
CA GLU A 140 -8.13 4.41 -11.98
C GLU A 140 -7.21 3.19 -12.16
N LYS A 141 -6.69 3.01 -13.36
CA LYS A 141 -5.91 1.81 -13.74
C LYS A 141 -4.48 1.85 -13.25
N THR A 142 -3.94 3.05 -12.98
CA THR A 142 -2.59 3.24 -12.44
C THR A 142 -2.56 3.16 -10.91
N ALA A 143 -3.74 3.07 -10.26
CA ALA A 143 -3.83 2.84 -8.83
C ALA A 143 -3.15 1.52 -8.44
N THR A 144 -2.39 1.54 -7.36
CA THR A 144 -1.75 0.34 -6.82
C THR A 144 -2.73 -0.51 -6.01
N ILE A 145 -2.54 -1.82 -6.03
CA ILE A 145 -3.38 -2.77 -5.28
C ILE A 145 -3.35 -2.48 -3.78
N GLY A 146 -2.18 -2.13 -3.22
CA GLY A 146 -2.06 -1.71 -1.83
C GLY A 146 -2.83 -0.43 -1.52
N GLY A 147 -2.80 0.55 -2.44
CA GLY A 147 -3.60 1.78 -2.34
C GLY A 147 -5.10 1.48 -2.38
N ASN A 148 -5.55 0.63 -3.31
CA ASN A 148 -6.94 0.20 -3.40
C ASN A 148 -7.41 -0.52 -2.12
N ALA A 149 -6.56 -1.36 -1.53
CA ALA A 149 -6.85 -2.03 -0.26
C ALA A 149 -6.90 -1.04 0.90
N ALA A 150 -5.93 -0.13 0.99
CA ALA A 150 -5.87 0.88 2.05
C ALA A 150 -7.08 1.81 2.06
N THR A 151 -7.61 2.17 0.89
CA THR A 151 -8.81 3.02 0.76
C THR A 151 -10.11 2.23 0.65
N ASN A 152 -10.04 0.89 0.60
CA ASN A 152 -11.17 0.03 0.25
C ASN A 152 -11.87 0.51 -1.03
N ALA A 153 -11.09 0.74 -2.08
CA ALA A 153 -11.58 1.33 -3.32
C ALA A 153 -12.71 0.50 -3.93
N GLY A 154 -13.77 1.20 -4.32
CA GLY A 154 -14.90 0.63 -5.05
C GLY A 154 -14.81 0.97 -6.53
N GLY A 155 -15.95 0.88 -7.23
CA GLY A 155 -16.07 1.26 -8.64
C GLY A 155 -17.38 0.74 -9.23
N PRO A 156 -17.59 0.88 -10.54
CA PRO A 156 -18.86 0.46 -11.19
C PRO A 156 -19.19 -1.01 -10.97
N ASN A 157 -18.16 -1.85 -10.88
CA ASN A 157 -18.32 -3.29 -10.67
C ASN A 157 -18.66 -3.68 -9.22
N ALA A 158 -18.52 -2.78 -8.26
CA ALA A 158 -18.66 -3.06 -6.83
C ALA A 158 -20.09 -3.49 -6.46
N PHE A 159 -21.10 -3.04 -7.19
CA PHE A 159 -22.48 -3.47 -6.95
C PHE A 159 -22.65 -5.00 -7.13
N LYS A 160 -21.95 -5.60 -8.10
CA LYS A 160 -22.06 -7.04 -8.38
C LYS A 160 -21.00 -7.87 -7.66
N TYR A 161 -19.78 -7.36 -7.57
CA TYR A 161 -18.61 -8.15 -7.17
C TYR A 161 -18.02 -7.72 -5.81
N GLY A 162 -18.61 -6.71 -5.18
CA GLY A 162 -18.07 -6.11 -3.95
C GLY A 162 -16.94 -5.12 -4.23
N SER A 163 -16.50 -4.45 -3.18
CA SER A 163 -15.35 -3.55 -3.18
C SER A 163 -14.03 -4.32 -3.05
N THR A 164 -12.92 -3.63 -2.93
CA THR A 164 -11.60 -4.26 -2.75
C THR A 164 -11.59 -5.21 -1.55
N ARG A 165 -12.13 -4.82 -0.38
CA ARG A 165 -12.13 -5.66 0.83
C ARG A 165 -12.83 -7.01 0.67
N ASP A 166 -13.85 -7.09 -0.20
CA ASP A 166 -14.60 -8.32 -0.45
C ASP A 166 -13.81 -9.32 -1.31
N ASN A 167 -12.74 -8.84 -1.92
CA ASN A 167 -11.89 -9.58 -2.86
C ASN A 167 -10.46 -9.82 -2.35
N VAL A 168 -10.16 -9.48 -1.09
CA VAL A 168 -8.92 -9.82 -0.40
C VAL A 168 -9.14 -11.03 0.49
N LEU A 169 -8.26 -12.04 0.39
CA LEU A 169 -8.28 -13.26 1.21
C LEU A 169 -7.42 -13.09 2.46
N SER A 170 -6.18 -12.63 2.27
CA SER A 170 -5.25 -12.36 3.36
C SER A 170 -4.32 -11.21 3.02
N VAL A 171 -3.74 -10.61 4.05
CA VAL A 171 -2.70 -9.57 3.94
C VAL A 171 -1.54 -9.88 4.86
N ARG A 172 -0.32 -9.56 4.40
CA ARG A 172 0.82 -9.33 5.29
C ARG A 172 0.97 -7.83 5.46
N ALA A 173 1.25 -7.41 6.67
CA ALA A 173 1.38 -5.99 6.97
C ALA A 173 2.39 -5.78 8.11
N VAL A 174 2.96 -4.58 8.15
CA VAL A 174 3.88 -4.16 9.20
C VAL A 174 3.19 -3.12 10.07
N LEU A 175 3.11 -3.39 11.37
CA LEU A 175 2.57 -2.48 12.37
C LEU A 175 3.53 -1.31 12.63
N PRO A 176 3.08 -0.19 13.22
CA PRO A 176 3.95 0.94 13.60
C PRO A 176 5.11 0.55 14.52
N SER A 177 4.99 -0.57 15.25
CA SER A 177 6.08 -1.17 16.05
C SER A 177 7.19 -1.81 15.22
N GLY A 178 6.97 -1.99 13.89
CA GLY A 178 7.81 -2.77 13.01
C GLY A 178 7.57 -4.29 13.09
N GLU A 179 6.55 -4.73 13.82
CA GLU A 179 6.14 -6.13 13.87
C GLU A 179 5.37 -6.50 12.59
N VAL A 180 5.72 -7.65 12.01
CA VAL A 180 5.04 -8.21 10.84
C VAL A 180 3.86 -9.06 11.32
N VAL A 181 2.69 -8.84 10.73
CA VAL A 181 1.48 -9.62 11.00
C VAL A 181 0.92 -10.22 9.71
N GLN A 182 0.39 -11.45 9.82
CA GLN A 182 -0.40 -12.11 8.78
C GLN A 182 -1.85 -12.12 9.24
N LEU A 183 -2.76 -11.54 8.45
CA LEU A 183 -4.19 -11.43 8.78
C LEU A 183 -5.03 -11.97 7.62
N GLY A 184 -6.18 -12.55 7.97
CA GLY A 184 -7.05 -13.24 7.01
C GLY A 184 -6.67 -14.71 6.85
N CYS A 185 -7.24 -15.36 5.85
CA CYS A 185 -7.03 -16.78 5.59
C CYS A 185 -6.72 -16.99 4.12
N ASP A 186 -5.82 -17.91 3.82
CA ASP A 186 -5.41 -18.19 2.44
C ASP A 186 -6.46 -18.96 1.63
N VAL A 187 -7.62 -19.24 2.24
CA VAL A 187 -8.74 -19.98 1.65
C VAL A 187 -10.02 -19.17 1.63
N ARG A 188 -10.92 -19.49 0.71
CA ARG A 188 -12.19 -18.76 0.53
C ARG A 188 -13.16 -18.87 1.71
N LYS A 189 -13.14 -20.01 2.42
CA LYS A 189 -13.99 -20.23 3.60
C LYS A 189 -13.11 -20.29 4.85
N CYS A 190 -13.21 -19.28 5.68
CA CYS A 190 -12.53 -19.18 6.96
C CYS A 190 -13.54 -18.77 8.03
N ASN A 191 -13.60 -19.56 9.10
CA ASN A 191 -14.51 -19.35 10.23
C ASN A 191 -13.74 -19.10 11.55
N ASP A 192 -12.43 -18.85 11.46
CA ASP A 192 -11.55 -18.76 12.62
C ASP A 192 -11.52 -17.34 13.16
N GLY A 193 -12.01 -17.16 14.38
CA GLY A 193 -11.86 -15.95 15.18
C GLY A 193 -12.45 -14.67 14.56
N TYR A 194 -11.94 -13.53 15.01
CA TYR A 194 -12.33 -12.21 14.48
C TYR A 194 -11.59 -11.90 13.17
N ASN A 195 -12.28 -11.28 12.24
CA ASN A 195 -11.67 -10.83 10.99
C ASN A 195 -10.93 -9.50 11.17
N LEU A 196 -9.72 -9.55 11.76
CA LEU A 196 -8.90 -8.38 12.01
C LEU A 196 -8.38 -7.72 10.72
N MET A 197 -8.26 -8.48 9.62
CA MET A 197 -7.90 -7.93 8.31
C MET A 197 -8.83 -6.79 7.90
N GLN A 198 -10.12 -6.87 8.23
CA GLN A 198 -11.10 -5.85 7.88
C GLN A 198 -10.84 -4.49 8.57
N LEU A 199 -10.04 -4.45 9.63
CA LEU A 199 -9.59 -3.20 10.25
C LEU A 199 -8.54 -2.49 9.39
N LEU A 200 -7.68 -3.24 8.70
CA LEU A 200 -6.62 -2.68 7.85
C LEU A 200 -7.18 -2.21 6.50
N LEU A 201 -8.15 -2.95 5.94
CA LEU A 201 -8.75 -2.63 4.65
C LEU A 201 -9.68 -1.41 4.80
N GLY A 202 -9.26 -0.27 4.26
CA GLY A 202 -9.92 1.01 4.41
C GLY A 202 -9.37 1.87 5.56
N SER A 203 -8.24 1.49 6.17
CA SER A 203 -7.57 2.28 7.21
C SER A 203 -6.67 3.41 6.68
N GLU A 204 -6.49 3.51 5.37
CA GLU A 204 -5.66 4.51 4.69
C GLU A 204 -4.21 4.57 5.21
N GLY A 205 -3.66 3.41 5.60
CA GLY A 205 -2.29 3.29 6.13
C GLY A 205 -2.11 3.78 7.57
N THR A 206 -3.20 4.13 8.28
CA THR A 206 -3.11 4.64 9.66
C THR A 206 -2.86 3.56 10.71
N LEU A 207 -3.10 2.29 10.40
CA LEU A 207 -2.93 1.16 11.33
C LEU A 207 -1.71 0.30 11.00
N ALA A 208 -1.39 0.13 9.73
CA ALA A 208 -0.25 -0.68 9.29
C ALA A 208 0.11 -0.36 7.83
N VAL A 209 1.31 -0.78 7.42
CA VAL A 209 1.74 -0.77 6.01
C VAL A 209 1.55 -2.16 5.44
N ILE A 210 0.69 -2.31 4.44
CA ILE A 210 0.46 -3.58 3.75
C ILE A 210 1.68 -3.90 2.87
N THR A 211 2.20 -5.12 2.97
CA THR A 211 3.39 -5.59 2.22
C THR A 211 3.09 -6.70 1.23
N GLU A 212 2.03 -7.50 1.46
CA GLU A 212 1.54 -8.49 0.51
C GLU A 212 0.01 -8.62 0.62
N LEU A 213 -0.63 -8.98 -0.51
CA LEU A 213 -2.06 -9.24 -0.58
C LEU A 213 -2.32 -10.53 -1.37
N LYS A 214 -3.12 -11.43 -0.80
CA LYS A 214 -3.72 -12.54 -1.54
C LYS A 214 -5.12 -12.14 -1.98
N LEU A 215 -5.36 -12.15 -3.30
CA LEU A 215 -6.58 -11.67 -3.91
C LEU A 215 -7.40 -12.81 -4.50
N LYS A 216 -8.70 -12.68 -4.42
CA LYS A 216 -9.66 -13.54 -5.11
C LYS A 216 -9.73 -13.23 -6.60
N LEU A 217 -9.76 -14.26 -7.42
CA LEU A 217 -9.93 -14.14 -8.87
C LEU A 217 -11.27 -14.70 -9.33
N SER A 218 -11.63 -14.34 -10.55
CA SER A 218 -12.80 -14.85 -11.29
C SER A 218 -12.39 -15.17 -12.73
N LEU A 219 -13.17 -16.04 -13.40
CA LEU A 219 -13.00 -16.25 -14.83
C LEU A 219 -13.41 -15.00 -15.61
N ILE A 220 -12.75 -14.76 -16.75
CA ILE A 220 -12.99 -13.56 -17.55
C ILE A 220 -14.38 -13.56 -18.22
N HIS A 221 -14.98 -14.75 -18.42
CA HIS A 221 -16.23 -14.96 -19.15
C HIS A 221 -17.44 -15.32 -18.26
N ILE A 222 -17.44 -14.98 -17.02
CA ILE A 222 -18.62 -15.17 -16.16
C ILE A 222 -19.61 -14.04 -16.32
#